data_6488f043aa60a8a182959ff93f7f0c0d
#
_entry.id   6488f043aa60a8a182959ff93f7f0c0d
#
_cell.length_a   1.000
_cell.length_b   1.000
_cell.length_c   1.000
_cell.angle_alpha   90.00
_cell.angle_beta   90.00
_cell.angle_gamma   90.00
#
_symmetry.space_group_name_H-M   'P 1'
#
loop_
_entity.id
_entity.type
_entity.pdbx_description
1 polymer ?
#
loop_
_entity_poly.entity_id
_entity_poly.type
_entity_poly.pdbx_seq_one_letter_code
_entity_poly.pdbx_strand_id
1 'polypeptide(L)'
;MQNPKQIFASTLKYLRYKHHFSQEKLVIQMQIRGSTITREVYKFIESGSGNIKVFDLVILKNIYRIPYSDFFVGLSPATLPRTSITMLLRHPTFTDNLALLKTSHEYTQQQLTDAMNEMGTFIHRAAYANIERGKRNLKVTDLVCLKTIYNVPYEAFFEGIKIHE
;
A
#
# COMPACT_ATOMS: atom_id res chain seq x y z
N MET A 1 -18.04 15.78 2.72
CA MET A 1 -17.57 14.46 2.28
C MET A 1 -16.08 14.54 1.98
N GLN A 2 -15.25 13.86 2.75
CA GLN A 2 -13.81 13.86 2.46
C GLN A 2 -13.58 13.17 1.11
N ASN A 3 -12.76 13.80 0.28
CA ASN A 3 -12.34 13.20 -0.99
C ASN A 3 -11.58 11.91 -0.68
N PRO A 4 -12.05 10.74 -1.13
CA PRO A 4 -11.40 9.46 -0.85
C PRO A 4 -9.94 9.39 -1.30
N LYS A 5 -9.52 10.22 -2.25
CA LYS A 5 -8.11 10.38 -2.63
C LYS A 5 -7.23 10.81 -1.46
N GLN A 6 -7.81 11.40 -0.44
CA GLN A 6 -7.08 11.96 0.69
C GLN A 6 -7.11 11.07 1.94
N ILE A 7 -7.90 10.01 1.98
CA ILE A 7 -8.02 9.19 3.19
C ILE A 7 -6.65 8.62 3.59
N PHE A 8 -5.97 7.96 2.67
CA PHE A 8 -4.65 7.38 2.94
C PHE A 8 -3.60 8.46 3.28
N ALA A 9 -3.57 9.53 2.49
CA ALA A 9 -2.66 10.66 2.74
C ALA A 9 -2.94 11.35 4.08
N SER A 10 -4.21 11.54 4.43
CA SER A 10 -4.63 12.10 5.72
C SER A 10 -4.24 11.18 6.88
N THR A 11 -4.33 9.88 6.69
CA THR A 11 -3.87 8.89 7.68
C THR A 11 -2.37 8.97 7.89
N LEU A 12 -1.57 9.08 6.83
CA LEU A 12 -0.11 9.28 6.94
C LEU A 12 0.21 10.55 7.74
N LYS A 13 -0.45 11.65 7.43
CA LYS A 13 -0.28 12.92 8.13
C LYS A 13 -0.68 12.82 9.61
N TYR A 14 -1.83 12.19 9.89
CA TYR A 14 -2.29 11.94 11.26
C TYR A 14 -1.28 11.11 12.06
N LEU A 15 -0.80 10.00 11.50
CA LEU A 15 0.19 9.15 12.16
C LEU A 15 1.49 9.90 12.46
N ARG A 16 1.96 10.71 11.53
CA ARG A 16 3.14 11.55 11.74
C ARG A 16 2.95 12.51 12.92
N TYR A 17 1.84 13.21 12.98
CA TYR A 17 1.52 14.09 14.11
C TYR A 17 1.37 13.34 15.43
N LYS A 18 0.66 12.21 15.40
CA LYS A 18 0.46 11.36 16.58
C LYS A 18 1.78 10.89 17.19
N HIS A 19 2.78 10.65 16.35
CA HIS A 19 4.12 10.25 16.78
C HIS A 19 5.11 11.41 16.92
N HIS A 20 4.62 12.65 16.90
CA HIS A 20 5.39 13.88 17.14
C HIS A 20 6.56 14.13 16.17
N PHE A 21 6.42 13.71 14.92
CA PHE A 21 7.40 13.98 13.88
C PHE A 21 7.04 15.21 13.03
N SER A 22 8.03 16.08 12.79
CA SER A 22 7.99 16.96 11.62
C SER A 22 8.27 16.14 10.35
N GLN A 23 7.90 16.66 9.18
CA GLN A 23 8.21 15.97 7.91
C GLN A 23 9.72 15.75 7.76
N GLU A 24 10.53 16.73 8.11
CA GLU A 24 11.99 16.66 8.03
C GLU A 24 12.57 15.58 8.95
N LYS A 25 12.18 15.57 10.22
CA LYS A 25 12.64 14.55 11.18
C LYS A 25 12.23 13.14 10.77
N LEU A 26 11.00 12.98 10.25
CA LEU A 26 10.53 11.69 9.78
C LEU A 26 11.34 11.21 8.56
N VAL A 27 11.57 12.07 7.61
CA VAL A 27 12.36 11.73 6.40
C VAL A 27 13.78 11.32 6.79
N ILE A 28 14.42 12.02 7.72
CA ILE A 28 15.74 11.62 8.25
C ILE A 28 15.69 10.20 8.84
N GLN A 29 14.67 9.90 9.65
CA GLN A 29 14.50 8.57 10.24
C GLN A 29 14.26 7.49 9.17
N MET A 30 13.55 7.84 8.11
CA MET A 30 13.35 6.93 6.98
C MET A 30 14.65 6.68 6.21
N GLN A 31 15.44 7.72 5.98
CA GLN A 31 16.73 7.62 5.27
C GLN A 31 17.74 6.77 6.03
N ILE A 32 17.81 6.90 7.35
CA ILE A 32 18.65 6.04 8.21
C ILE A 32 18.31 4.56 8.01
N ARG A 33 17.05 4.24 7.73
CA ARG A 33 16.56 2.86 7.50
C ARG A 33 16.61 2.41 6.04
N GLY A 34 17.28 3.19 5.19
CA GLY A 34 17.55 2.81 3.80
C GLY A 34 16.62 3.43 2.75
N SER A 35 15.70 4.31 3.15
CA SER A 35 14.88 5.03 2.17
C SER A 35 15.72 6.07 1.41
N THR A 36 15.36 6.28 0.15
CA THR A 36 15.91 7.36 -0.68
C THR A 36 14.95 8.55 -0.78
N ILE A 37 13.90 8.57 0.05
CA ILE A 37 12.87 9.61 0.00
C ILE A 37 13.44 10.97 0.39
N THR A 38 12.96 12.01 -0.29
CA THR A 38 13.24 13.41 0.09
C THR A 38 12.04 14.02 0.81
N ARG A 39 12.25 15.13 1.49
CA ARG A 39 11.16 15.86 2.15
C ARG A 39 10.09 16.32 1.16
N GLU A 40 10.49 16.77 -0.02
CA GLU A 40 9.58 17.22 -1.08
C GLU A 40 8.70 16.07 -1.57
N VAL A 41 9.28 14.89 -1.78
CA VAL A 41 8.53 13.68 -2.17
C VAL A 41 7.58 13.26 -1.06
N TYR A 42 8.01 13.25 0.20
CA TYR A 42 7.16 12.92 1.33
C TYR A 42 5.98 13.90 1.48
N LYS A 43 6.25 15.21 1.36
CA LYS A 43 5.21 16.24 1.34
C LYS A 43 4.19 16.00 0.22
N PHE A 44 4.65 15.59 -0.95
CA PHE A 44 3.80 15.28 -2.09
C PHE A 44 2.91 14.05 -1.84
N ILE A 45 3.44 13.03 -1.16
CA ILE A 45 2.65 11.86 -0.72
C ILE A 45 1.59 12.26 0.29
N GLU A 46 1.94 13.04 1.31
CA GLU A 46 0.97 13.51 2.32
C GLU A 46 -0.12 14.44 1.76
N SER A 47 0.13 15.09 0.63
CA SER A 47 -0.89 15.89 -0.05
C SER A 47 -1.91 15.06 -0.83
N GLY A 48 -1.69 13.75 -0.95
CA GLY A 48 -2.52 12.85 -1.76
C GLY A 48 -2.18 12.85 -3.25
N SER A 49 -1.11 13.53 -3.64
CA SER A 49 -0.69 13.66 -5.04
C SER A 49 0.43 12.70 -5.44
N GLY A 50 1.14 12.13 -4.46
CA GLY A 50 2.26 11.23 -4.68
C GLY A 50 1.94 9.76 -4.41
N ASN A 51 2.79 8.90 -4.96
CA ASN A 51 2.77 7.47 -4.72
C ASN A 51 3.83 7.09 -3.69
N ILE A 52 3.56 6.08 -2.88
CA ILE A 52 4.48 5.59 -1.85
C ILE A 52 5.15 4.28 -2.31
N LYS A 53 6.43 4.13 -2.04
CA LYS A 53 7.09 2.84 -2.24
C LYS A 53 6.63 1.85 -1.17
N VAL A 54 6.43 0.58 -1.54
CA VAL A 54 6.21 -0.51 -0.58
C VAL A 54 7.29 -0.48 0.51
N PHE A 55 8.54 -0.31 0.11
CA PHE A 55 9.68 -0.23 1.03
C PHE A 55 9.54 0.91 2.06
N ASP A 56 9.10 2.09 1.63
CA ASP A 56 8.89 3.23 2.52
C ASP A 56 7.75 3.00 3.51
N LEU A 57 6.69 2.29 3.09
CA LEU A 57 5.59 1.92 3.98
C LEU A 57 6.06 0.93 5.07
N VAL A 58 6.92 -0.03 4.71
CA VAL A 58 7.55 -0.95 5.67
C VAL A 58 8.39 -0.17 6.69
N ILE A 59 9.14 0.83 6.23
CA ILE A 59 9.93 1.69 7.11
C ILE A 59 9.04 2.49 8.07
N LEU A 60 7.97 3.11 7.57
CA LEU A 60 7.02 3.84 8.41
C LEU A 60 6.38 2.96 9.48
N LYS A 61 5.98 1.75 9.09
CA LYS A 61 5.44 0.76 10.04
C LYS A 61 6.45 0.45 11.15
N ASN A 62 7.72 0.31 10.80
CA ASN A 62 8.79 0.07 11.77
C ASN A 62 9.03 1.27 12.68
N ILE A 63 9.09 2.50 12.12
CA ILE A 63 9.29 3.74 12.91
C ILE A 63 8.16 3.93 13.92
N TYR A 64 6.92 3.78 13.49
CA TYR A 64 5.76 3.99 14.35
C TYR A 64 5.43 2.80 15.25
N ARG A 65 5.96 1.61 14.96
CA ARG A 65 5.69 0.36 15.69
C ARG A 65 4.18 0.07 15.78
N ILE A 66 3.49 0.20 14.66
CA ILE A 66 2.06 -0.03 14.52
C ILE A 66 1.78 -1.16 13.52
N PRO A 67 0.61 -1.80 13.57
CA PRO A 67 0.21 -2.75 12.52
C PRO A 67 -0.08 -2.00 11.21
N TYR A 68 0.05 -2.69 10.08
CA TYR A 68 -0.26 -2.12 8.77
C TYR A 68 -1.72 -1.65 8.66
N SER A 69 -2.64 -2.29 9.36
CA SER A 69 -4.06 -1.89 9.38
C SER A 69 -4.28 -0.42 9.76
N ASP A 70 -3.40 0.15 10.57
CA ASP A 70 -3.49 1.56 10.99
C ASP A 70 -3.26 2.55 9.82
N PHE A 71 -2.55 2.12 8.77
CA PHE A 71 -2.37 2.93 7.56
C PHE A 71 -3.62 2.93 6.65
N PHE A 72 -4.47 1.93 6.77
CA PHE A 72 -5.61 1.72 5.88
C PHE A 72 -6.96 1.98 6.56
N VAL A 73 -6.95 2.66 7.70
CA VAL A 73 -8.17 3.05 8.42
C VAL A 73 -9.07 3.90 7.53
N GLY A 74 -10.36 3.59 7.52
CA GLY A 74 -11.35 4.28 6.69
C GLY A 74 -11.38 3.83 5.23
N LEU A 75 -10.53 2.89 4.83
CA LEU A 75 -10.54 2.29 3.51
C LEU A 75 -11.24 0.92 3.57
N SER A 76 -12.28 0.76 2.79
CA SER A 76 -12.95 -0.52 2.58
C SER A 76 -13.33 -0.67 1.11
N PRO A 77 -13.49 -1.89 0.59
CA PRO A 77 -13.88 -2.08 -0.81
C PRO A 77 -15.17 -1.33 -1.19
N ALA A 78 -16.13 -1.25 -0.27
CA ALA A 78 -17.42 -0.59 -0.50
C ALA A 78 -17.33 0.95 -0.59
N THR A 79 -16.28 1.56 -0.04
CA THR A 79 -16.11 3.02 0.02
C THR A 79 -15.07 3.54 -0.96
N LEU A 80 -14.47 2.65 -1.76
CA LEU A 80 -13.38 3.03 -2.64
C LEU A 80 -13.90 3.72 -3.90
N PRO A 81 -13.41 4.92 -4.22
CA PRO A 81 -13.76 5.57 -5.46
C PRO A 81 -13.04 4.89 -6.63
N ARG A 82 -13.72 4.91 -7.76
CA ARG A 82 -13.21 4.36 -9.02
C ARG A 82 -12.01 5.15 -9.59
N THR A 83 -11.71 6.33 -9.05
CA THR A 83 -10.68 7.21 -9.59
C THR A 83 -9.44 7.24 -8.73
N SER A 84 -8.34 7.21 -9.42
CA SER A 84 -6.94 7.43 -9.04
C SER A 84 -6.62 7.58 -7.56
N ILE A 85 -5.88 6.67 -7.09
CA ILE A 85 -5.49 6.57 -5.72
C ILE A 85 -4.00 6.29 -5.67
N THR A 86 -3.41 6.57 -4.54
CA THR A 86 -2.02 6.28 -4.25
C THR A 86 -1.65 4.87 -4.70
N MET A 87 -0.64 4.80 -5.54
CA MET A 87 -0.03 3.54 -5.95
C MET A 87 1.02 3.14 -4.94
N LEU A 88 1.09 1.86 -4.66
CA LEU A 88 2.22 1.24 -3.98
C LEU A 88 3.28 0.93 -5.02
N LEU A 89 4.37 1.68 -5.00
CA LEU A 89 5.49 1.44 -5.91
C LEU A 89 6.15 0.13 -5.54
N ARG A 90 6.30 -0.73 -6.53
CA ARG A 90 6.65 -2.14 -6.43
C ARG A 90 7.95 -2.43 -5.68
N HIS A 91 7.96 -3.57 -5.04
CA HIS A 91 9.13 -4.19 -4.42
C HIS A 91 9.13 -5.68 -4.79
N PRO A 92 10.28 -6.29 -5.15
CA PRO A 92 10.31 -7.68 -5.61
C PRO A 92 9.67 -8.67 -4.62
N THR A 93 10.02 -8.58 -3.35
CA THR A 93 9.45 -9.46 -2.30
C THR A 93 7.94 -9.29 -2.17
N PHE A 94 7.44 -8.05 -2.23
CA PHE A 94 6.01 -7.78 -2.20
C PHE A 94 5.28 -8.42 -3.40
N THR A 95 5.87 -8.30 -4.58
CA THR A 95 5.36 -8.91 -5.81
C THR A 95 5.32 -10.44 -5.70
N ASP A 96 6.37 -11.05 -5.14
CA ASP A 96 6.42 -12.49 -4.88
C ASP A 96 5.34 -12.92 -3.88
N ASN A 97 5.11 -12.13 -2.84
CA ASN A 97 4.05 -12.38 -1.87
C ASN A 97 2.66 -12.32 -2.50
N LEU A 98 2.42 -11.41 -3.45
CA LEU A 98 1.15 -11.37 -4.19
C LEU A 98 0.90 -12.68 -4.93
N ALA A 99 1.89 -13.19 -5.65
CA ALA A 99 1.79 -14.44 -6.39
C ALA A 99 1.60 -15.64 -5.45
N LEU A 100 2.34 -15.67 -4.34
CA LEU A 100 2.23 -16.73 -3.34
C LEU A 100 0.86 -16.76 -2.67
N LEU A 101 0.32 -15.63 -2.26
CA LEU A 101 -1.00 -15.53 -1.65
C LEU A 101 -2.11 -15.97 -2.61
N LYS A 102 -2.03 -15.58 -3.87
CA LYS A 102 -2.98 -16.04 -4.89
C LYS A 102 -2.94 -17.57 -5.02
N THR A 103 -1.76 -18.13 -5.16
CA THR A 103 -1.58 -19.57 -5.34
C THR A 103 -2.00 -20.37 -4.10
N SER A 104 -1.62 -19.92 -2.90
CA SER A 104 -1.97 -20.59 -1.65
C SER A 104 -3.47 -20.55 -1.34
N HIS A 105 -4.20 -19.57 -1.87
CA HIS A 105 -5.66 -19.47 -1.76
C HIS A 105 -6.39 -20.07 -2.99
N GLU A 106 -5.64 -20.75 -3.86
CA GLU A 106 -6.17 -21.50 -5.00
C GLU A 106 -6.92 -20.63 -6.03
N TYR A 107 -6.56 -19.36 -6.16
CA TYR A 107 -7.10 -18.48 -7.19
C TYR A 107 -6.28 -18.55 -8.48
N THR A 108 -6.97 -18.61 -9.61
CA THR A 108 -6.37 -18.19 -10.89
C THR A 108 -6.38 -16.67 -10.98
N GLN A 109 -5.56 -16.10 -11.86
CA GLN A 109 -5.60 -14.65 -12.11
C GLN A 109 -6.98 -14.16 -12.53
N GLN A 110 -7.68 -14.93 -13.36
CA GLN A 110 -9.04 -14.59 -13.82
C GLN A 110 -10.04 -14.61 -12.67
N GLN A 111 -10.05 -15.66 -11.86
CA GLN A 111 -10.94 -15.76 -10.69
C GLN A 111 -10.69 -14.63 -9.69
N LEU A 112 -9.42 -14.28 -9.45
CA LEU A 112 -9.06 -13.22 -8.53
C LEU A 112 -9.53 -11.85 -9.04
N THR A 113 -9.28 -11.53 -10.30
CA THR A 113 -9.72 -10.26 -10.88
C THR A 113 -11.24 -10.16 -10.97
N ASP A 114 -11.93 -11.25 -11.22
CA ASP A 114 -13.39 -11.29 -11.18
C ASP A 114 -13.91 -10.96 -9.76
N ALA A 115 -13.34 -11.58 -8.72
CA ALA A 115 -13.67 -11.29 -7.32
C ALA A 115 -13.37 -9.83 -6.93
N MET A 116 -12.24 -9.30 -7.37
CA MET A 116 -11.87 -7.89 -7.14
C MET A 116 -12.87 -6.95 -7.82
N ASN A 117 -13.28 -7.24 -9.05
CA ASN A 117 -14.21 -6.41 -9.81
C ASN A 117 -15.64 -6.44 -9.22
N GLU A 118 -16.05 -7.57 -8.64
CA GLU A 118 -17.29 -7.65 -7.85
C GLU A 118 -17.27 -6.71 -6.63
N MET A 119 -16.07 -6.43 -6.08
CA MET A 119 -15.89 -5.49 -4.98
C MET A 119 -15.77 -4.03 -5.45
N GLY A 120 -15.86 -3.77 -6.74
CA GLY A 120 -15.86 -2.42 -7.32
C GLY A 120 -14.53 -1.93 -7.87
N THR A 121 -13.51 -2.79 -7.97
CA THR A 121 -12.27 -2.45 -8.70
C THR A 121 -12.51 -2.53 -10.21
N PHE A 122 -11.60 -1.93 -10.99
CA PHE A 122 -11.59 -2.04 -12.45
C PHE A 122 -10.22 -2.55 -12.87
N ILE A 123 -9.99 -3.83 -12.66
CA ILE A 123 -8.74 -4.48 -13.02
C ILE A 123 -8.99 -5.60 -14.01
N HIS A 124 -8.22 -5.63 -15.09
CA HIS A 124 -8.21 -6.72 -16.05
C HIS A 124 -7.16 -7.75 -15.69
N ARG A 125 -7.38 -9.01 -16.07
CA ARG A 125 -6.42 -10.09 -15.85
C ARG A 125 -5.01 -9.74 -16.32
N ALA A 126 -4.87 -9.13 -17.52
CA ALA A 126 -3.57 -8.73 -18.06
C ALA A 126 -2.87 -7.68 -17.18
N ALA A 127 -3.62 -6.72 -16.64
CA ALA A 127 -3.09 -5.72 -15.71
C ALA A 127 -2.60 -6.37 -14.41
N TYR A 128 -3.37 -7.27 -13.84
CA TYR A 128 -2.97 -8.01 -12.64
C TYR A 128 -1.74 -8.88 -12.90
N ALA A 129 -1.67 -9.57 -14.03
CA ALA A 129 -0.49 -10.35 -14.43
C ALA A 129 0.78 -9.48 -14.49
N ASN A 130 0.66 -8.24 -14.96
CA ASN A 130 1.78 -7.29 -14.97
C ASN A 130 2.17 -6.82 -13.56
N ILE A 131 1.22 -6.72 -12.65
CA ILE A 131 1.52 -6.45 -11.22
C ILE A 131 2.33 -7.60 -10.63
N GLU A 132 1.91 -8.83 -10.79
CA GLU A 132 2.64 -10.02 -10.31
C GLU A 132 4.03 -10.16 -10.92
N ARG A 133 4.23 -9.72 -12.16
CA ARG A 133 5.55 -9.71 -12.83
C ARG A 133 6.45 -8.54 -12.41
N GLY A 134 5.97 -7.66 -11.54
CA GLY A 134 6.69 -6.46 -11.15
C GLY A 134 6.80 -5.39 -12.23
N LYS A 135 5.96 -5.45 -13.27
CA LYS A 135 5.93 -4.47 -14.37
C LYS A 135 4.96 -3.32 -14.12
N ARG A 136 4.04 -3.47 -13.18
CA ARG A 136 3.03 -2.47 -12.83
C ARG A 136 2.89 -2.37 -11.32
N ASN A 137 2.60 -1.17 -10.82
CA ASN A 137 2.35 -0.90 -9.41
C ASN A 137 0.93 -1.30 -9.02
N LEU A 138 0.74 -1.67 -7.75
CA LEU A 138 -0.57 -1.98 -7.17
C LEU A 138 -1.19 -0.71 -6.58
N LYS A 139 -2.47 -0.50 -6.78
CA LYS A 139 -3.21 0.57 -6.08
C LYS A 139 -3.44 0.18 -4.62
N VAL A 140 -3.42 1.17 -3.72
CA VAL A 140 -3.79 0.95 -2.31
C VAL A 140 -5.18 0.32 -2.20
N THR A 141 -6.11 0.72 -3.04
CA THR A 141 -7.48 0.16 -3.09
C THR A 141 -7.50 -1.32 -3.48
N ASP A 142 -6.64 -1.72 -4.42
CA ASP A 142 -6.54 -3.12 -4.83
C ASP A 142 -5.97 -3.97 -3.70
N LEU A 143 -5.00 -3.45 -2.93
CA LEU A 143 -4.48 -4.12 -1.74
C LEU A 143 -5.58 -4.35 -0.70
N VAL A 144 -6.42 -3.35 -0.45
CA VAL A 144 -7.55 -3.49 0.49
C VAL A 144 -8.52 -4.59 0.02
N CYS A 145 -8.81 -4.66 -1.28
CA CYS A 145 -9.64 -5.73 -1.85
C CYS A 145 -8.98 -7.10 -1.68
N LEU A 146 -7.72 -7.24 -2.00
CA LEU A 146 -6.97 -8.50 -1.86
C LEU A 146 -6.94 -8.99 -0.41
N LYS A 147 -6.68 -8.07 0.53
CA LYS A 147 -6.71 -8.37 1.97
C LYS A 147 -8.07 -8.94 2.38
N THR A 148 -9.14 -8.37 1.87
CA THR A 148 -10.50 -8.81 2.18
C THR A 148 -10.82 -10.17 1.53
N ILE A 149 -10.46 -10.35 0.27
CA ILE A 149 -10.69 -11.61 -0.48
C ILE A 149 -9.97 -12.77 0.20
N TYR A 150 -8.69 -12.60 0.55
CA TYR A 150 -7.90 -13.66 1.18
C TYR A 150 -8.19 -13.82 2.68
N ASN A 151 -8.84 -12.84 3.29
CA ASN A 151 -9.06 -12.79 4.75
C ASN A 151 -7.77 -13.02 5.54
N VAL A 152 -6.72 -12.31 5.18
CA VAL A 152 -5.40 -12.33 5.83
C VAL A 152 -5.07 -10.96 6.40
N PRO A 153 -4.17 -10.87 7.40
CA PRO A 153 -3.66 -9.56 7.83
C PRO A 153 -2.81 -8.93 6.74
N TYR A 154 -2.72 -7.60 6.73
CA TYR A 154 -1.86 -6.88 5.77
C TYR A 154 -0.40 -7.32 5.84
N GLU A 155 0.08 -7.71 7.01
CA GLU A 155 1.44 -8.20 7.25
C GLU A 155 1.85 -9.31 6.26
N ALA A 156 0.91 -10.16 5.86
CA ALA A 156 1.17 -11.25 4.90
C ALA A 156 1.67 -10.74 3.54
N PHE A 157 1.29 -9.53 3.13
CA PHE A 157 1.73 -8.92 1.86
C PHE A 157 3.15 -8.37 1.94
N PHE A 158 3.61 -8.01 3.13
CA PHE A 158 4.89 -7.33 3.36
C PHE A 158 5.96 -8.24 3.98
N GLU A 159 5.63 -9.50 4.21
CA GLU A 159 6.51 -10.46 4.85
C GLU A 159 7.84 -10.61 4.08
N GLY A 160 8.94 -10.66 4.82
CA GLY A 160 10.27 -10.86 4.25
C GLY A 160 10.94 -9.61 3.69
N ILE A 161 10.27 -8.45 3.68
CA ILE A 161 10.89 -7.19 3.27
C ILE A 161 11.78 -6.69 4.42
N LYS A 162 13.08 -6.60 4.15
CA LYS A 162 14.08 -6.19 5.13
C LYS A 162 14.42 -4.71 4.96
N ILE A 163 14.56 -4.03 6.07
CA ILE A 163 15.03 -2.64 6.16
C ILE A 163 16.31 -2.56 6.98
N HIS A 164 17.02 -1.45 6.91
CA HIS A 164 18.13 -1.19 7.83
C HIS A 164 17.57 -0.87 9.22
N GLU A 165 18.12 -1.52 10.25
CA GLU A 165 17.77 -1.26 11.65
C GLU A 165 18.68 -0.19 12.27
#